data_00acb35036bdfd17697daaee815cd388
#
_entry.id   00acb35036bdfd17697daaee815cd388
#
_cell.length_a   1.000
_cell.length_b   1.000
_cell.length_c   1.000
_cell.angle_alpha   90.00
_cell.angle_beta   90.00
_cell.angle_gamma   90.00
#
_symmetry.space_group_name_H-M   'P 1'
#
loop_
_entity.id
_entity.type
_entity.pdbx_description
1 polymer ?
#
loop_
_entity_poly.entity_id
_entity_poly.type
_entity_poly.pdbx_seq_one_letter_code
_entity_poly.pdbx_strand_id
1 'polypeptide(L)'
;YDTDECLCIHFPEKKKISRIIKLPSDITHLLLKYLSAHSISAGIIFYNKRGTPLKMRDAERLLKKYVNMGISENRVSSGFTLQDMRHAAFKYMLLGGADEAAVAGYAGITTKWMSRYRQIVNERTRQSAADFSTLTIKPSVYDGGGITDK
;
A
#
# COMPACT_ATOMS: atom_id res chain seq x y z
N TYR A 1 11.65 3.51 24.82
CA TYR A 1 11.58 3.10 23.41
C TYR A 1 10.90 4.22 22.67
N ASP A 2 11.70 4.98 21.92
CA ASP A 2 11.22 6.06 21.07
C ASP A 2 10.43 5.44 19.92
N THR A 3 9.11 5.64 19.91
CA THR A 3 8.17 5.01 18.99
C THR A 3 8.17 5.64 17.60
N ASP A 4 9.12 6.50 17.29
CA ASP A 4 9.16 7.31 16.06
C ASP A 4 10.23 6.86 15.02
N GLU A 5 10.88 5.72 15.20
CA GLU A 5 11.78 5.18 14.18
C GLU A 5 10.96 4.65 12.99
N CYS A 6 10.68 5.53 12.06
CA CYS A 6 10.11 5.14 10.77
C CYS A 6 11.18 5.18 9.69
N LEU A 7 11.30 4.09 8.92
CA LEU A 7 12.12 4.09 7.72
C LEU A 7 11.51 5.00 6.65
N CYS A 8 12.37 5.75 5.99
CA CYS A 8 11.99 6.58 4.86
C CYS A 8 12.57 5.99 3.57
N ILE A 9 11.72 5.84 2.55
CA ILE A 9 12.18 5.50 1.21
C ILE A 9 12.42 6.81 0.46
N HIS A 10 13.69 7.03 0.10
CA HIS A 10 14.09 8.17 -0.73
C HIS A 10 14.12 7.76 -2.20
N PHE A 11 13.30 8.41 -3.02
CA PHE A 11 13.33 8.24 -4.47
C PHE A 11 14.21 9.34 -5.06
N PRO A 12 15.37 8.99 -5.64
CA PRO A 12 16.24 9.98 -6.27
C PRO A 12 15.52 10.61 -7.46
N GLU A 13 15.91 11.85 -7.75
CA GLU A 13 15.31 12.66 -8.79
C GLU A 13 15.49 12.04 -10.18
N LYS A 14 14.52 11.27 -10.62
CA LYS A 14 14.32 10.96 -12.04
C LYS A 14 13.18 11.83 -12.55
N LYS A 15 13.49 12.79 -13.42
CA LYS A 15 12.50 13.68 -14.04
C LYS A 15 11.83 14.69 -13.07
N LYS A 16 12.61 15.38 -12.24
CA LYS A 16 12.21 16.54 -11.42
C LYS A 16 11.33 16.29 -10.19
N ILE A 17 11.08 15.06 -9.77
CA ILE A 17 10.31 14.82 -8.55
C ILE A 17 11.11 13.90 -7.63
N SER A 18 11.86 14.51 -6.72
CA SER A 18 12.39 13.82 -5.53
C SER A 18 11.24 13.68 -4.53
N ARG A 19 11.09 12.51 -3.94
CA ARG A 19 10.09 12.29 -2.88
C ARG A 19 10.64 11.37 -1.80
N ILE A 20 10.19 11.62 -0.59
CA ILE A 20 10.45 10.77 0.57
C ILE A 20 9.11 10.19 1.01
N ILE A 21 9.06 8.88 1.17
CA ILE A 21 7.88 8.19 1.70
C ILE A 21 8.26 7.60 3.05
N LYS A 22 7.60 8.07 4.11
CA LYS A 22 7.68 7.49 5.44
C LYS A 22 6.89 6.19 5.44
N LEU A 23 7.52 5.09 5.85
CA LEU A 23 6.84 3.80 5.97
C LEU A 23 6.06 3.75 7.30
N PRO A 24 4.86 3.13 7.30
CA PRO A 24 4.16 2.81 8.55
C PRO A 24 5.04 1.95 9.48
N SER A 25 4.82 2.05 10.78
CA SER A 25 5.65 1.39 11.79
C SER A 25 5.67 -0.14 11.66
N ASP A 26 4.54 -0.76 11.35
CA ASP A 26 4.41 -2.19 11.10
C ASP A 26 5.25 -2.64 9.88
N ILE A 27 5.21 -1.89 8.79
CA ILE A 27 6.02 -2.16 7.59
C ILE A 27 7.50 -1.91 7.87
N THR A 28 7.83 -0.87 8.63
CA THR A 28 9.19 -0.59 9.09
C THR A 28 9.75 -1.76 9.88
N HIS A 29 9.00 -2.28 10.84
CA HIS A 29 9.37 -3.44 11.65
C HIS A 29 9.61 -4.71 10.81
N LEU A 30 8.70 -5.00 9.89
CA LEU A 30 8.84 -6.14 8.97
C LEU A 30 10.07 -6.02 8.09
N LEU A 31 10.34 -4.83 7.57
CA LEU A 31 11.51 -4.58 6.72
C LEU A 31 12.81 -4.71 7.51
N LEU A 32 12.90 -4.14 8.70
CA LEU A 32 14.06 -4.26 9.56
C LEU A 32 14.34 -5.72 9.94
N LYS A 33 13.30 -6.49 10.28
CA LYS A 33 13.42 -7.93 10.55
C LYS A 33 13.94 -8.68 9.34
N TYR A 34 13.45 -8.36 8.15
CA TYR A 34 13.93 -8.95 6.89
C TYR A 34 15.41 -8.61 6.64
N LEU A 35 15.79 -7.33 6.77
CA LEU A 35 17.17 -6.87 6.56
C LEU A 35 18.13 -7.59 7.52
N SER A 36 17.76 -7.67 8.80
CA SER A 36 18.56 -8.37 9.82
C SER A 36 18.70 -9.87 9.51
N ALA A 37 17.59 -10.55 9.19
CA ALA A 37 17.59 -11.97 8.89
C ALA A 37 18.45 -12.34 7.66
N HIS A 38 18.61 -11.41 6.73
CA HIS A 38 19.43 -11.61 5.52
C HIS A 38 20.78 -10.89 5.58
N SER A 39 21.16 -10.32 6.74
CA SER A 39 22.41 -9.58 6.95
C SER A 39 22.65 -8.47 5.89
N ILE A 40 21.58 -7.79 5.48
CA ILE A 40 21.63 -6.72 4.48
C ILE A 40 21.86 -5.40 5.19
N SER A 41 23.06 -4.84 5.05
CA SER A 41 23.41 -3.52 5.60
C SER A 41 23.42 -2.41 4.55
N ALA A 42 23.61 -2.76 3.29
CA ALA A 42 23.65 -1.81 2.16
C ALA A 42 23.35 -2.48 0.83
N GLY A 43 23.02 -1.70 -0.18
CA GLY A 43 22.82 -2.15 -1.55
C GLY A 43 21.40 -2.59 -1.87
N ILE A 44 21.26 -3.63 -2.65
CA ILE A 44 19.96 -4.12 -3.13
C ILE A 44 19.29 -4.95 -2.03
N ILE A 45 18.05 -4.62 -1.72
CA ILE A 45 17.30 -5.27 -0.65
C ILE A 45 16.67 -6.59 -1.12
N PHE A 46 16.06 -6.59 -2.31
CA PHE A 46 15.29 -7.74 -2.77
C PHE A 46 15.94 -8.43 -3.96
N TYR A 47 16.09 -9.73 -3.84
CA TYR A 47 16.61 -10.60 -4.89
C TYR A 47 15.56 -11.63 -5.30
N ASN A 48 15.58 -12.05 -6.54
CA ASN A 48 14.79 -13.17 -7.02
C ASN A 48 15.47 -14.51 -6.66
N LYS A 49 14.79 -15.62 -6.93
CA LYS A 49 15.30 -16.97 -6.63
C LYS A 49 16.64 -17.32 -7.32
N ARG A 50 17.03 -16.56 -8.35
CA ARG A 50 18.28 -16.74 -9.10
C ARG A 50 19.42 -15.89 -8.52
N GLY A 51 19.21 -15.20 -7.42
CA GLY A 51 20.19 -14.29 -6.81
C GLY A 51 20.41 -13.00 -7.61
N THR A 52 19.55 -12.66 -8.55
CA THR A 52 19.59 -11.37 -9.27
C THR A 52 18.59 -10.38 -8.66
N PRO A 53 18.83 -9.06 -8.78
CA PRO A 53 17.92 -8.05 -8.27
C PRO A 53 16.48 -8.27 -8.72
N LEU A 54 15.54 -8.14 -7.78
CA LEU A 54 14.11 -8.30 -8.07
C LEU A 54 13.65 -7.20 -9.05
N LYS A 55 13.10 -7.60 -10.17
CA LYS A 55 12.51 -6.69 -11.17
C LYS A 55 11.01 -6.59 -11.00
N MET A 56 10.38 -5.55 -11.54
CA MET A 56 8.93 -5.36 -11.53
C MET A 56 8.19 -6.63 -12.00
N ARG A 57 8.65 -7.23 -13.09
CA ARG A 57 8.06 -8.47 -13.64
C ARG A 57 8.11 -9.65 -12.66
N ASP A 58 9.13 -9.72 -11.81
CA ASP A 58 9.23 -10.77 -10.79
C ASP A 58 8.22 -10.50 -9.67
N ALA A 59 8.04 -9.24 -9.27
CA ALA A 59 7.04 -8.83 -8.28
C ALA A 59 5.61 -9.09 -8.79
N GLU A 60 5.31 -8.77 -10.05
CA GLU A 60 4.01 -9.06 -10.69
C GLU A 60 3.72 -10.57 -10.73
N ARG A 61 4.74 -11.38 -11.08
CA ARG A 61 4.60 -12.84 -11.10
C ARG A 61 4.36 -13.40 -9.71
N LEU A 62 5.05 -12.86 -8.71
CA LEU A 62 4.89 -13.25 -7.32
C LEU A 62 3.48 -12.89 -6.82
N LEU A 63 3.01 -11.68 -7.06
CA LEU A 63 1.66 -11.25 -6.73
C LEU A 63 0.62 -12.18 -7.37
N LYS A 64 0.73 -12.42 -8.69
CA LYS A 64 -0.18 -13.31 -9.42
C LYS A 64 -0.26 -14.70 -8.80
N LYS A 65 0.88 -15.24 -8.34
CA LYS A 65 0.91 -16.53 -7.64
C LYS A 65 0.05 -16.50 -6.37
N TYR A 66 0.24 -15.51 -5.50
CA TYR A 66 -0.51 -15.41 -4.24
C TYR A 66 -1.99 -15.07 -4.45
N VAL A 67 -2.30 -14.24 -5.44
CA VAL A 67 -3.69 -13.94 -5.81
C VAL A 67 -4.40 -15.22 -6.28
N ASN A 68 -3.77 -16.01 -7.14
CA ASN A 68 -4.36 -17.28 -7.60
C ASN A 68 -4.57 -18.29 -6.44
N MET A 69 -3.62 -18.34 -5.49
CA MET A 69 -3.80 -19.14 -4.27
C MET A 69 -4.99 -18.63 -3.45
N GLY A 70 -5.10 -17.31 -3.25
CA GLY A 70 -6.22 -16.70 -2.54
C GLY A 70 -7.57 -16.97 -3.21
N ILE A 71 -7.61 -17.00 -4.54
CA ILE A 71 -8.82 -17.36 -5.30
C ILE A 71 -9.18 -18.84 -5.09
N SER A 72 -8.20 -19.74 -5.17
CA SER A 72 -8.44 -21.18 -4.97
C SER A 72 -8.90 -21.51 -3.54
N GLU A 73 -8.53 -20.67 -2.57
CA GLU A 73 -8.94 -20.79 -1.17
C GLU A 73 -10.20 -19.98 -0.82
N ASN A 74 -10.88 -19.40 -1.81
CA ASN A 74 -12.05 -18.52 -1.66
C ASN A 74 -11.82 -17.28 -0.77
N ARG A 75 -10.57 -16.85 -0.59
CA ARG A 75 -10.21 -15.64 0.16
C ARG A 75 -10.25 -14.38 -0.69
N VAL A 76 -10.14 -14.53 -2.00
CA VAL A 76 -10.15 -13.45 -2.99
C VAL A 76 -11.13 -13.81 -4.08
N SER A 77 -12.06 -12.91 -4.38
CA SER A 77 -13.13 -13.16 -5.36
C SER A 77 -12.69 -13.05 -6.81
N SER A 78 -11.63 -12.24 -7.08
CA SER A 78 -11.16 -12.00 -8.46
C SER A 78 -9.68 -11.65 -8.50
N GLY A 79 -9.07 -11.83 -9.66
CA GLY A 79 -7.68 -11.45 -9.89
C GLY A 79 -7.48 -9.93 -9.86
N PHE A 80 -6.31 -9.49 -9.38
CA PHE A 80 -5.88 -8.10 -9.41
C PHE A 80 -4.37 -7.98 -9.62
N THR A 81 -3.92 -6.82 -10.05
CA THR A 81 -2.54 -6.50 -10.39
C THR A 81 -1.92 -5.52 -9.39
N LEU A 82 -0.60 -5.31 -9.45
CA LEU A 82 0.07 -4.24 -8.70
C LEU A 82 -0.50 -2.85 -9.04
N GLN A 83 -0.91 -2.66 -10.28
CA GLN A 83 -1.53 -1.41 -10.72
C GLN A 83 -2.91 -1.22 -10.08
N ASP A 84 -3.72 -2.28 -9.96
CA ASP A 84 -5.01 -2.22 -9.28
C ASP A 84 -4.85 -1.90 -7.78
N MET A 85 -3.85 -2.50 -7.13
CA MET A 85 -3.51 -2.15 -5.74
C MET A 85 -3.14 -0.67 -5.60
N ARG A 86 -2.33 -0.15 -6.52
CA ARG A 86 -1.96 1.28 -6.55
C ARG A 86 -3.18 2.18 -6.74
N HIS A 87 -4.08 1.84 -7.67
CA HIS A 87 -5.33 2.58 -7.89
C HIS A 87 -6.24 2.53 -6.66
N ALA A 88 -6.36 1.37 -6.04
CA ALA A 88 -7.13 1.22 -4.81
C ALA A 88 -6.56 2.11 -3.68
N ALA A 89 -5.25 2.12 -3.49
CA ALA A 89 -4.61 2.95 -2.48
C ALA A 89 -4.93 4.44 -2.67
N PHE A 90 -4.81 4.98 -3.89
CA PHE A 90 -5.16 6.37 -4.17
C PHE A 90 -6.63 6.67 -3.92
N LYS A 91 -7.50 5.76 -4.37
CA LYS A 91 -8.93 5.87 -4.12
C LYS A 91 -9.25 5.93 -2.62
N TYR A 92 -8.66 5.04 -1.83
CA TYR A 92 -8.89 5.01 -0.38
C TYR A 92 -8.33 6.25 0.33
N MET A 93 -7.16 6.76 -0.08
CA MET A 93 -6.62 8.01 0.46
C MET A 93 -7.57 9.19 0.22
N LEU A 94 -8.06 9.34 -1.01
CA LEU A 94 -9.01 10.40 -1.36
C LEU A 94 -10.36 10.24 -0.65
N LEU A 95 -10.87 9.01 -0.53
CA LEU A 95 -12.11 8.74 0.22
C LEU A 95 -11.95 8.98 1.73
N GLY A 96 -10.71 8.85 2.25
CA GLY A 96 -10.35 9.22 3.62
C GLY A 96 -10.15 10.71 3.84
N GLY A 97 -10.37 11.54 2.81
CA GLY A 97 -10.27 13.00 2.89
C GLY A 97 -8.89 13.58 2.60
N ALA A 98 -7.95 12.76 2.09
CA ALA A 98 -6.65 13.30 1.70
C ALA A 98 -6.78 14.22 0.49
N ASP A 99 -6.01 15.33 0.51
CA ASP A 99 -5.96 16.28 -0.59
C ASP A 99 -5.34 15.66 -1.87
N GLU A 100 -5.90 16.00 -3.04
CA GLU A 100 -5.43 15.49 -4.33
C GLU A 100 -3.94 15.79 -4.59
N ALA A 101 -3.45 16.98 -4.20
CA ALA A 101 -2.06 17.35 -4.38
C ALA A 101 -1.14 16.53 -3.47
N ALA A 102 -1.58 16.26 -2.23
CA ALA A 102 -0.86 15.40 -1.29
C ALA A 102 -0.77 13.97 -1.81
N VAL A 103 -1.86 13.38 -2.31
CA VAL A 103 -1.86 12.04 -2.90
C VAL A 103 -1.00 11.98 -4.16
N ALA A 104 -1.07 12.99 -5.03
CA ALA A 104 -0.24 13.07 -6.23
C ALA A 104 1.26 13.15 -5.86
N GLY A 105 1.62 13.97 -4.88
CA GLY A 105 2.98 14.08 -4.36
C GLY A 105 3.48 12.75 -3.79
N TYR A 106 2.68 12.09 -2.96
CA TYR A 106 2.97 10.76 -2.43
C TYR A 106 3.17 9.74 -3.56
N ALA A 107 2.30 9.75 -4.56
CA ALA A 107 2.35 8.84 -5.70
C ALA A 107 3.49 9.15 -6.69
N GLY A 108 4.08 10.34 -6.65
CA GLY A 108 5.05 10.83 -7.63
C GLY A 108 4.45 11.01 -9.03
N ILE A 109 3.21 11.48 -9.09
CA ILE A 109 2.49 11.79 -10.33
C ILE A 109 1.98 13.23 -10.30
N THR A 110 1.55 13.76 -11.44
CA THR A 110 0.95 15.08 -11.51
C THR A 110 -0.52 15.05 -11.09
N THR A 111 -1.05 16.14 -10.55
CA THR A 111 -2.46 16.28 -10.18
C THR A 111 -3.42 16.05 -11.36
N LYS A 112 -2.96 16.30 -12.60
CA LYS A 112 -3.73 16.00 -13.82
C LYS A 112 -4.17 14.51 -13.87
N TRP A 113 -3.32 13.59 -13.39
CA TRP A 113 -3.65 12.16 -13.32
C TRP A 113 -4.68 11.83 -12.25
N MET A 114 -4.84 12.71 -11.26
CA MET A 114 -5.81 12.52 -10.18
C MET A 114 -7.26 12.80 -10.63
N SER A 115 -7.48 13.53 -11.72
CA SER A 115 -8.81 13.86 -12.24
C SER A 115 -9.70 12.63 -12.46
N ARG A 116 -9.11 11.51 -12.87
CA ARG A 116 -9.82 10.23 -13.06
C ARG A 116 -10.42 9.64 -11.77
N TYR A 117 -9.91 10.03 -10.60
CA TYR A 117 -10.41 9.57 -9.30
C TYR A 117 -11.46 10.53 -8.72
N ARG A 118 -11.49 11.77 -9.19
CA ARG A 118 -12.38 12.83 -8.70
C ARG A 118 -13.85 12.48 -8.88
N GLN A 119 -14.22 11.90 -10.01
CA GLN A 119 -15.60 11.45 -10.26
C GLN A 119 -16.04 10.38 -9.27
N ILE A 120 -15.17 9.41 -8.99
CA ILE A 120 -15.46 8.30 -8.05
C ILE A 120 -15.68 8.83 -6.62
N VAL A 121 -14.88 9.81 -6.21
CA VAL A 121 -15.03 10.47 -4.91
C VAL A 121 -16.33 11.27 -4.85
N ASN A 122 -16.63 12.06 -5.92
CA ASN A 122 -17.85 12.87 -5.99
C ASN A 122 -19.12 12.02 -6.04
N GLU A 123 -19.13 10.91 -6.77
CA GLU A 123 -20.26 9.98 -6.81
C GLU A 123 -20.54 9.37 -5.42
N ARG A 124 -19.50 8.94 -4.72
CA ARG A 124 -19.65 8.38 -3.37
C ARG A 124 -20.05 9.44 -2.35
N THR A 125 -19.52 10.66 -2.46
CA THR A 125 -19.92 11.77 -1.59
C THR A 125 -21.38 12.13 -1.81
N ARG A 126 -21.88 12.08 -3.04
CA ARG A 126 -23.31 12.28 -3.36
C ARG A 126 -24.18 11.14 -2.82
N GLN A 127 -23.74 9.88 -2.97
CA GLN A 127 -24.45 8.73 -2.43
C GLN A 127 -24.45 8.74 -0.89
N SER A 128 -23.33 9.06 -0.24
CA SER A 128 -23.30 9.13 1.22
C SER A 128 -24.06 10.34 1.76
N ALA A 129 -24.20 11.42 1.05
CA ALA A 129 -25.07 12.53 1.40
C ALA A 129 -26.57 12.14 1.34
N ALA A 130 -26.92 11.22 0.44
CA ALA A 130 -28.27 10.65 0.36
C ALA A 130 -28.54 9.56 1.42
N ASP A 131 -27.48 8.82 1.83
CA ASP A 131 -27.55 7.66 2.74
C ASP A 131 -26.98 7.95 4.14
N PHE A 132 -26.87 9.21 4.57
CA PHE A 132 -26.25 9.59 5.84
C PHE A 132 -26.93 8.95 7.08
N SER A 133 -28.08 8.33 6.91
CA SER A 133 -28.80 7.62 7.98
C SER A 133 -28.35 6.14 8.17
N THR A 134 -27.57 5.57 7.26
CA THR A 134 -27.28 4.13 7.26
C THR A 134 -25.79 3.76 7.31
N LEU A 135 -24.86 4.71 7.20
CA LEU A 135 -23.43 4.47 7.26
C LEU A 135 -22.89 4.55 8.69
N THR A 136 -23.26 3.58 9.52
CA THR A 136 -22.45 3.27 10.70
C THR A 136 -21.20 2.53 10.21
N ILE A 137 -20.11 3.26 9.99
CA ILE A 137 -18.80 2.66 9.82
C ILE A 137 -18.44 2.03 11.16
N LYS A 138 -18.68 0.73 11.32
CA LYS A 138 -18.10 0.00 12.43
C LYS A 138 -16.60 -0.04 12.18
N PRO A 139 -15.74 0.54 13.05
CA PRO A 139 -14.32 0.28 12.97
C PRO A 139 -14.17 -1.23 13.10
N SER A 140 -13.43 -1.88 12.19
CA SER A 140 -13.04 -3.25 12.39
C SER A 140 -12.11 -3.27 13.59
N VAL A 141 -12.63 -3.70 14.72
CA VAL A 141 -11.82 -4.03 15.89
C VAL A 141 -10.99 -5.22 15.46
N TYR A 142 -9.70 -5.00 15.30
CA TYR A 142 -8.73 -6.07 15.22
C TYR A 142 -8.71 -6.71 16.59
N ASP A 143 -9.49 -7.77 16.76
CA ASP A 143 -9.50 -8.57 17.98
C ASP A 143 -8.16 -9.30 18.01
N GLY A 144 -7.20 -8.74 18.74
CA GLY A 144 -5.93 -9.35 19.01
C GLY A 144 -6.17 -10.57 19.88
N GLY A 145 -6.42 -11.73 19.23
CA GLY A 145 -6.49 -13.01 19.89
C GLY A 145 -5.24 -13.25 20.70
N GLY A 146 -5.37 -13.13 22.03
CA GLY A 146 -4.33 -13.45 22.98
C GLY A 146 -3.89 -14.90 22.81
N ILE A 147 -2.61 -15.08 22.55
CA ILE A 147 -1.94 -16.37 22.70
C ILE A 147 -1.85 -16.61 24.21
N THR A 148 -2.73 -17.45 24.74
CA THR A 148 -2.55 -18.02 26.06
C THR A 148 -1.59 -19.18 25.95
N ASP A 149 -0.39 -18.99 26.52
CA ASP A 149 0.53 -20.08 26.86
C ASP A 149 -0.16 -21.13 27.75
N LYS A 150 -0.04 -22.35 27.33
CA LYS A 150 0.01 -23.55 28.21
C LYS A 150 1.02 -24.52 27.65
#